data_a97e32d4d38bddd4048ad2e5db7ed46d
#
_entry.id   a97e32d4d38bddd4048ad2e5db7ed46d
#
_cell.length_a   1.000
_cell.length_b   1.000
_cell.length_c   1.000
_cell.angle_alpha   90.00
_cell.angle_beta   90.00
_cell.angle_gamma   90.00
#
_symmetry.space_group_name_H-M   'P 1'
#
loop_
_entity.id
_entity.type
_entity.pdbx_description
1 polymer ?
#
loop_
_entity_poly.entity_id
_entity_poly.type
_entity_poly.pdbx_seq_one_letter_code
_entity_poly.pdbx_strand_id
1 'polypeptide(L)'
;HRDLLDEDAARRLHSNPLRILDTKNPALQPVADAAPRLLDFLGPASLAHFDGLRRLLDTAGLDYTVNPRLVRGMDYYNLTVFEWVTDHIGAQSTVSGGGRYDRLIEQLGGKPAPGIGFGLGLERLMLLLEAVQAPVSAEWPDVYAVVPDAAALDRVLPVLETLRAAGVRVLMHAAGKDGQGSMKSQFKRADASGARVALVFGADELAAGEVAVKPLRDAGAVQQRRALADVAAWAAELRTA
;
A
#
# COMPACT_ATOMS: atom_id res chain seq x y z
N HIS A 1 6.14 -0.66 -41.81
CA HIS A 1 7.14 -0.49 -40.73
C HIS A 1 7.52 -1.80 -40.03
N ARG A 2 7.13 -2.94 -40.61
CA ARG A 2 7.36 -4.27 -39.97
C ARG A 2 8.85 -4.53 -39.73
N ASP A 3 9.69 -4.08 -40.67
CA ASP A 3 11.14 -4.27 -40.62
C ASP A 3 11.85 -3.41 -39.56
N LEU A 4 11.13 -2.45 -38.96
CA LEU A 4 11.64 -1.60 -37.89
C LEU A 4 11.30 -2.12 -36.49
N LEU A 5 10.42 -3.13 -36.41
CA LEU A 5 9.97 -3.67 -35.12
C LEU A 5 11.07 -4.53 -34.50
N ASP A 6 11.35 -4.29 -33.23
CA ASP A 6 12.15 -5.22 -32.44
C ASP A 6 11.38 -6.52 -32.16
N GLU A 7 12.05 -7.52 -31.62
CA GLU A 7 11.48 -8.86 -31.37
C GLU A 7 10.23 -8.80 -30.50
N ASP A 8 10.21 -7.93 -29.49
CA ASP A 8 9.06 -7.77 -28.59
C ASP A 8 7.87 -7.10 -29.30
N ALA A 9 8.12 -6.03 -30.06
CA ALA A 9 7.10 -5.37 -30.87
C ALA A 9 6.55 -6.28 -31.98
N ALA A 10 7.41 -7.08 -32.64
CA ALA A 10 6.99 -8.06 -33.65
C ALA A 10 6.05 -9.12 -33.04
N ARG A 11 6.32 -9.60 -31.84
CA ARG A 11 5.45 -10.51 -31.10
C ARG A 11 4.11 -9.84 -30.74
N ARG A 12 4.15 -8.59 -30.26
CA ARG A 12 2.96 -7.79 -29.90
C ARG A 12 2.07 -7.47 -31.09
N LEU A 13 2.63 -7.39 -32.31
CA LEU A 13 1.85 -7.17 -33.52
C LEU A 13 0.73 -8.20 -33.72
N HIS A 14 0.93 -9.42 -33.23
CA HIS A 14 -0.04 -10.50 -33.35
C HIS A 14 -0.90 -10.70 -32.09
N SER A 15 -0.40 -10.32 -30.91
CA SER A 15 -1.10 -10.54 -29.65
C SER A 15 -1.88 -9.32 -29.15
N ASN A 16 -1.28 -8.14 -29.23
CA ASN A 16 -1.91 -6.86 -28.85
C ASN A 16 -1.20 -5.70 -29.56
N PRO A 17 -1.56 -5.41 -30.81
CA PRO A 17 -0.86 -4.41 -31.63
C PRO A 17 -0.91 -3.00 -31.06
N LEU A 18 -1.96 -2.65 -30.30
CA LEU A 18 -2.07 -1.33 -29.68
C LEU A 18 -0.95 -1.07 -28.65
N ARG A 19 -0.39 -2.11 -28.04
CA ARG A 19 0.75 -1.97 -27.11
C ARG A 19 2.06 -1.57 -27.79
N ILE A 20 2.15 -1.63 -29.11
CA ILE A 20 3.30 -1.08 -29.85
C ILE A 20 3.29 0.44 -29.76
N LEU A 21 2.11 1.07 -29.68
CA LEU A 21 1.95 2.51 -29.57
C LEU A 21 2.47 3.08 -28.23
N ASP A 22 2.45 2.25 -27.19
CA ASP A 22 2.96 2.59 -25.84
C ASP A 22 4.44 2.20 -25.64
N THR A 23 5.19 2.07 -26.74
CA THR A 23 6.61 1.70 -26.68
C THR A 23 7.45 2.79 -26.02
N LYS A 24 8.38 2.37 -25.14
CA LYS A 24 9.43 3.25 -24.58
C LYS A 24 10.75 3.13 -25.34
N ASN A 25 10.82 2.28 -26.37
CA ASN A 25 12.00 2.12 -27.20
C ASN A 25 12.17 3.37 -28.11
N PRO A 26 13.25 4.16 -27.96
CA PRO A 26 13.47 5.37 -28.79
C PRO A 26 13.47 5.09 -30.28
N ALA A 27 13.95 3.91 -30.72
CA ALA A 27 13.99 3.52 -32.13
C ALA A 27 12.59 3.32 -32.74
N LEU A 28 11.58 3.01 -31.91
CA LEU A 28 10.21 2.81 -32.34
C LEU A 28 9.31 4.05 -32.17
N GLN A 29 9.82 5.13 -31.55
CA GLN A 29 9.06 6.36 -31.40
C GLN A 29 8.56 6.94 -32.71
N PRO A 30 9.37 7.03 -33.79
CA PRO A 30 8.90 7.54 -35.08
C PRO A 30 7.74 6.70 -35.66
N VAL A 31 7.75 5.38 -35.43
CA VAL A 31 6.67 4.47 -35.87
C VAL A 31 5.40 4.74 -35.07
N ALA A 32 5.53 4.88 -33.76
CA ALA A 32 4.40 5.19 -32.88
C ALA A 32 3.85 6.60 -33.14
N ASP A 33 4.69 7.58 -33.48
CA ASP A 33 4.29 8.95 -33.80
C ASP A 33 3.50 9.02 -35.12
N ALA A 34 3.87 8.21 -36.11
CA ALA A 34 3.20 8.14 -37.41
C ALA A 34 1.94 7.25 -37.39
N ALA A 35 1.71 6.52 -36.32
CA ALA A 35 0.56 5.62 -36.22
C ALA A 35 -0.77 6.38 -36.11
N PRO A 36 -1.86 5.80 -36.65
CA PRO A 36 -3.21 6.35 -36.45
C PRO A 36 -3.56 6.47 -34.98
N ARG A 37 -4.26 7.54 -34.63
CA ARG A 37 -4.73 7.76 -33.23
C ARG A 37 -6.05 7.05 -33.00
N LEU A 38 -6.18 6.31 -31.92
CA LEU A 38 -7.40 5.58 -31.57
C LEU A 38 -8.64 6.51 -31.53
N LEU A 39 -8.47 7.73 -31.06
CA LEU A 39 -9.55 8.72 -30.96
C LEU A 39 -10.20 9.04 -32.30
N ASP A 40 -9.45 8.97 -33.41
CA ASP A 40 -9.94 9.28 -34.76
C ASP A 40 -10.90 8.20 -35.31
N PHE A 41 -10.95 7.02 -34.65
CA PHE A 41 -11.75 5.87 -35.05
C PHE A 41 -12.90 5.57 -34.08
N LEU A 42 -13.12 6.41 -33.08
CA LEU A 42 -14.21 6.22 -32.13
C LEU A 42 -15.57 6.56 -32.74
N GLY A 43 -16.54 5.70 -32.46
CA GLY A 43 -17.94 5.99 -32.81
C GLY A 43 -18.56 7.10 -31.94
N PRO A 44 -19.69 7.69 -32.36
CA PRO A 44 -20.31 8.83 -31.69
C PRO A 44 -20.61 8.60 -30.20
N ALA A 45 -21.05 7.39 -29.83
CA ALA A 45 -21.35 7.05 -28.44
C ALA A 45 -20.10 7.07 -27.54
N SER A 46 -18.97 6.55 -28.04
CA SER A 46 -17.70 6.58 -27.29
C SER A 46 -17.13 7.98 -27.17
N LEU A 47 -17.24 8.80 -28.21
CA LEU A 47 -16.84 10.20 -28.18
C LEU A 47 -17.69 10.97 -27.18
N ALA A 48 -19.01 10.83 -27.21
CA ALA A 48 -19.93 11.51 -26.26
C ALA A 48 -19.63 11.10 -24.80
N HIS A 49 -19.31 9.82 -24.57
CA HIS A 49 -18.89 9.35 -23.24
C HIS A 49 -17.60 10.05 -22.80
N PHE A 50 -16.58 10.08 -23.66
CA PHE A 50 -15.29 10.67 -23.35
C PHE A 50 -15.37 12.18 -23.12
N ASP A 51 -16.14 12.90 -23.94
CA ASP A 51 -16.40 14.33 -23.77
C ASP A 51 -17.18 14.61 -22.47
N GLY A 52 -18.12 13.74 -22.11
CA GLY A 52 -18.84 13.80 -20.83
C GLY A 52 -17.89 13.68 -19.64
N LEU A 53 -16.94 12.72 -19.70
CA LEU A 53 -15.92 12.57 -18.67
C LEU A 53 -15.03 13.81 -18.55
N ARG A 54 -14.51 14.30 -19.68
CA ARG A 54 -13.65 15.50 -19.71
C ARG A 54 -14.36 16.70 -19.07
N ARG A 55 -15.61 16.97 -19.46
CA ARG A 55 -16.40 18.03 -18.85
C ARG A 55 -16.55 17.89 -17.33
N LEU A 56 -16.71 16.66 -16.82
CA LEU A 56 -16.79 16.42 -15.37
C LEU A 56 -15.45 16.68 -14.67
N LEU A 57 -14.34 16.27 -15.26
CA LEU A 57 -12.99 16.55 -14.74
C LEU A 57 -12.72 18.06 -14.72
N ASP A 58 -13.05 18.77 -15.80
CA ASP A 58 -12.92 20.23 -15.90
C ASP A 58 -13.77 20.94 -14.83
N THR A 59 -15.02 20.48 -14.63
CA THR A 59 -15.91 21.01 -13.60
C THR A 59 -15.41 20.76 -12.18
N ALA A 60 -14.73 19.60 -11.98
CA ALA A 60 -14.13 19.25 -10.70
C ALA A 60 -12.77 19.94 -10.46
N GLY A 61 -12.24 20.70 -11.42
CA GLY A 61 -10.94 21.36 -11.32
C GLY A 61 -9.75 20.39 -11.29
N LEU A 62 -9.90 19.23 -11.91
CA LEU A 62 -8.86 18.22 -11.98
C LEU A 62 -8.06 18.39 -13.28
N ASP A 63 -6.75 18.63 -13.14
CA ASP A 63 -5.84 18.68 -14.28
C ASP A 63 -5.60 17.27 -14.84
N TYR A 64 -5.66 17.16 -16.18
CA TYR A 64 -5.39 15.91 -16.88
C TYR A 64 -4.80 16.17 -18.26
N THR A 65 -4.11 15.16 -18.79
CA THR A 65 -3.60 15.16 -20.16
C THR A 65 -4.26 14.03 -20.95
N VAL A 66 -4.81 14.34 -22.11
CA VAL A 66 -5.28 13.30 -23.03
C VAL A 66 -4.11 12.70 -23.76
N ASN A 67 -3.81 11.43 -23.44
CA ASN A 67 -2.74 10.67 -24.11
C ASN A 67 -3.37 9.68 -25.12
N PRO A 68 -3.31 9.96 -26.44
CA PRO A 68 -3.90 9.08 -27.46
C PRO A 68 -3.18 7.74 -27.62
N ARG A 69 -2.02 7.55 -26.94
CA ARG A 69 -1.23 6.33 -26.98
C ARG A 69 -1.35 5.49 -25.72
N LEU A 70 -2.13 5.95 -24.73
CA LEU A 70 -2.29 5.19 -23.50
C LEU A 70 -3.03 3.88 -23.78
N VAL A 71 -2.32 2.76 -23.57
CA VAL A 71 -2.84 1.41 -23.73
C VAL A 71 -2.61 0.61 -22.45
N ARG A 72 -3.64 -0.04 -21.95
CA ARG A 72 -3.55 -0.95 -20.80
C ARG A 72 -3.21 -2.37 -21.24
N GLY A 73 -2.51 -3.10 -20.38
CA GLY A 73 -2.07 -4.46 -20.66
C GLY A 73 -3.17 -5.53 -20.68
N MET A 74 -4.34 -5.19 -20.18
CA MET A 74 -5.47 -6.12 -20.06
C MET A 74 -6.53 -5.79 -21.12
N ASP A 75 -7.11 -6.80 -21.72
CA ASP A 75 -8.06 -6.70 -22.83
C ASP A 75 -9.53 -6.51 -22.41
N TYR A 76 -9.81 -6.60 -21.11
CA TYR A 76 -11.15 -6.39 -20.58
C TYR A 76 -11.56 -4.91 -20.49
N TYR A 77 -10.61 -3.97 -20.60
CA TYR A 77 -10.93 -2.55 -20.55
C TYR A 77 -11.74 -2.09 -21.77
N ASN A 78 -12.68 -1.18 -21.51
CA ASN A 78 -13.45 -0.50 -22.55
C ASN A 78 -13.67 0.97 -22.19
N LEU A 79 -14.02 1.80 -23.18
CA LEU A 79 -14.32 3.23 -23.07
C LEU A 79 -13.16 4.07 -22.53
N THR A 80 -12.94 4.08 -21.20
CA THR A 80 -11.94 4.96 -20.57
C THR A 80 -10.89 4.15 -19.84
N VAL A 81 -9.64 4.53 -20.05
CA VAL A 81 -8.48 4.09 -19.24
C VAL A 81 -7.75 5.31 -18.72
N PHE A 82 -7.09 5.19 -17.58
CA PHE A 82 -6.33 6.28 -16.98
C PHE A 82 -5.08 5.79 -16.25
N GLU A 83 -4.13 6.69 -16.07
CA GLU A 83 -2.94 6.49 -15.25
C GLU A 83 -2.62 7.75 -14.46
N TRP A 84 -2.09 7.54 -13.26
CA TRP A 84 -1.39 8.56 -12.50
C TRP A 84 0.10 8.36 -12.70
N VAL A 85 0.74 9.36 -13.29
CA VAL A 85 2.15 9.30 -13.63
C VAL A 85 2.93 10.38 -12.90
N THR A 86 4.22 10.13 -12.66
CA THR A 86 5.14 11.06 -12.03
C THR A 86 6.52 10.93 -12.70
N ASP A 87 7.29 11.98 -12.70
CA ASP A 87 8.69 12.03 -13.16
C ASP A 87 9.70 11.91 -12.01
N HIS A 88 9.22 11.85 -10.76
CA HIS A 88 10.10 11.79 -9.59
C HIS A 88 10.73 10.40 -9.33
N ILE A 89 10.19 9.32 -9.90
CA ILE A 89 10.67 7.94 -9.66
C ILE A 89 11.26 7.26 -10.92
N GLY A 90 11.79 8.07 -11.84
CA GLY A 90 12.52 7.59 -13.02
C GLY A 90 11.64 6.87 -14.05
N ALA A 91 12.18 5.83 -14.69
CA ALA A 91 11.53 5.15 -15.83
C ALA A 91 10.20 4.46 -15.50
N GLN A 92 9.92 4.17 -14.22
CA GLN A 92 8.68 3.56 -13.76
C GLN A 92 7.67 4.60 -13.27
N SER A 93 7.36 5.56 -14.12
CA SER A 93 6.58 6.76 -13.79
C SER A 93 5.12 6.50 -13.38
N THR A 94 4.51 5.38 -13.76
CA THR A 94 3.11 5.09 -13.42
C THR A 94 2.98 4.56 -11.99
N VAL A 95 2.35 5.31 -11.10
CA VAL A 95 2.07 4.91 -9.69
C VAL A 95 0.73 4.23 -9.53
N SER A 96 -0.26 4.62 -10.32
CA SER A 96 -1.60 4.03 -10.32
C SER A 96 -2.18 4.03 -11.71
N GLY A 97 -3.05 3.08 -12.00
CA GLY A 97 -3.75 3.06 -13.27
C GLY A 97 -4.93 2.10 -13.26
N GLY A 98 -5.89 2.41 -14.07
CA GLY A 98 -7.13 1.67 -14.15
C GLY A 98 -7.97 2.02 -15.38
N GLY A 99 -9.24 1.71 -15.28
CA GLY A 99 -10.20 2.01 -16.34
C GLY A 99 -11.54 1.33 -16.14
N ARG A 100 -12.39 1.50 -17.11
CA ARG A 100 -13.74 0.94 -17.17
C ARG A 100 -13.70 -0.45 -17.82
N TYR A 101 -14.51 -1.38 -17.33
CA TYR A 101 -14.57 -2.78 -17.79
C TYR A 101 -15.98 -3.38 -17.67
N ASP A 102 -16.93 -2.83 -18.41
CA ASP A 102 -18.36 -3.17 -18.33
C ASP A 102 -18.68 -4.64 -18.66
N ARG A 103 -17.82 -5.31 -19.44
CA ARG A 103 -18.05 -6.70 -19.86
C ARG A 103 -17.37 -7.74 -18.95
N LEU A 104 -16.53 -7.32 -18.03
CA LEU A 104 -15.74 -8.25 -17.21
C LEU A 104 -16.63 -9.14 -16.34
N ILE A 105 -17.65 -8.58 -15.71
CA ILE A 105 -18.56 -9.32 -14.83
C ILE A 105 -19.31 -10.40 -15.62
N GLU A 106 -19.77 -10.08 -16.83
CA GLU A 106 -20.43 -11.04 -17.72
C GLU A 106 -19.48 -12.14 -18.19
N GLN A 107 -18.24 -11.80 -18.56
CA GLN A 107 -17.20 -12.77 -18.93
C GLN A 107 -16.86 -13.73 -17.79
N LEU A 108 -17.01 -13.31 -16.55
CA LEU A 108 -16.83 -14.14 -15.34
C LEU A 108 -18.10 -14.92 -14.96
N GLY A 109 -19.16 -14.87 -15.76
CA GLY A 109 -20.41 -15.61 -15.53
C GLY A 109 -21.44 -14.87 -14.64
N GLY A 110 -21.21 -13.58 -14.34
CA GLY A 110 -22.15 -12.75 -13.62
C GLY A 110 -23.18 -12.11 -14.54
N LYS A 111 -24.11 -11.34 -13.95
CA LYS A 111 -25.05 -10.53 -14.72
C LYS A 111 -24.32 -9.31 -15.30
N PRO A 112 -24.66 -8.85 -16.54
CA PRO A 112 -24.10 -7.62 -17.09
C PRO A 112 -24.20 -6.45 -16.14
N ALA A 113 -23.06 -5.86 -15.80
CA ALA A 113 -22.99 -4.67 -14.95
C ALA A 113 -21.77 -3.83 -15.33
N PRO A 114 -21.87 -2.49 -15.35
CA PRO A 114 -20.71 -1.66 -15.56
C PRO A 114 -19.75 -1.76 -14.38
N GLY A 115 -18.45 -1.72 -14.68
CA GLY A 115 -17.40 -1.75 -13.67
C GLY A 115 -16.31 -0.72 -13.99
N ILE A 116 -15.75 -0.16 -12.93
CA ILE A 116 -14.55 0.68 -12.98
C ILE A 116 -13.66 0.33 -11.80
N GLY A 117 -12.37 0.33 -12.01
CA GLY A 117 -11.42 0.09 -10.93
C GLY A 117 -10.01 0.50 -11.31
N PHE A 118 -9.15 0.47 -10.32
CA PHE A 118 -7.74 0.79 -10.49
C PHE A 118 -6.88 -0.05 -9.55
N GLY A 119 -5.61 -0.16 -9.89
CA GLY A 119 -4.57 -0.69 -9.03
C GLY A 119 -3.49 0.37 -8.79
N LEU A 120 -2.84 0.31 -7.64
CA LEU A 120 -1.70 1.16 -7.32
C LEU A 120 -0.54 0.31 -6.77
N GLY A 121 0.69 0.73 -7.07
CA GLY A 121 1.89 0.10 -6.52
C GLY A 121 2.26 0.75 -5.19
N LEU A 122 2.14 0.03 -4.07
CA LEU A 122 2.50 0.55 -2.75
C LEU A 122 3.97 0.94 -2.69
N GLU A 123 4.86 0.11 -3.22
CA GLU A 123 6.29 0.37 -3.26
C GLU A 123 6.61 1.63 -4.09
N ARG A 124 5.92 1.84 -5.21
CA ARG A 124 6.06 3.05 -6.03
C ARG A 124 5.55 4.29 -5.32
N LEU A 125 4.45 4.15 -4.58
CA LEU A 125 3.92 5.25 -3.78
C LEU A 125 4.88 5.61 -2.64
N MET A 126 5.49 4.62 -1.98
CA MET A 126 6.50 4.85 -0.95
C MET A 126 7.74 5.56 -1.54
N LEU A 127 8.25 5.08 -2.69
CA LEU A 127 9.37 5.75 -3.39
C LEU A 127 9.02 7.19 -3.78
N LEU A 128 7.78 7.44 -4.19
CA LEU A 128 7.34 8.79 -4.52
C LEU A 128 7.29 9.68 -3.28
N LEU A 129 6.74 9.20 -2.16
CA LEU A 129 6.71 9.94 -0.88
C LEU A 129 8.13 10.29 -0.42
N GLU A 130 9.07 9.37 -0.55
CA GLU A 130 10.49 9.59 -0.25
C GLU A 130 11.10 10.64 -1.21
N ALA A 131 10.89 10.50 -2.52
CA ALA A 131 11.44 11.40 -3.53
C ALA A 131 10.95 12.85 -3.38
N VAL A 132 9.69 13.05 -2.99
CA VAL A 132 9.11 14.38 -2.72
C VAL A 132 9.30 14.85 -1.28
N GLN A 133 10.01 14.07 -0.47
CA GLN A 133 10.23 14.36 0.96
C GLN A 133 8.92 14.68 1.70
N ALA A 134 7.87 13.96 1.38
CA ALA A 134 6.57 14.15 2.02
C ALA A 134 6.70 13.98 3.54
N PRO A 135 6.14 14.88 4.34
CA PRO A 135 6.18 14.73 5.79
C PRO A 135 5.39 13.49 6.18
N VAL A 136 6.09 12.43 6.55
CA VAL A 136 5.48 11.24 7.12
C VAL A 136 5.43 11.44 8.63
N SER A 137 4.23 11.54 9.19
CA SER A 137 4.06 11.52 10.64
C SER A 137 4.49 10.14 11.13
N ALA A 138 5.63 10.09 11.81
CA ALA A 138 6.08 8.88 12.48
C ALA A 138 5.19 8.70 13.72
N GLU A 139 4.12 7.93 13.56
CA GLU A 139 3.36 7.47 14.71
C GLU A 139 4.15 6.37 15.42
N TRP A 140 4.90 6.76 16.44
CA TRP A 140 5.62 5.81 17.26
C TRP A 140 4.64 4.93 18.06
N PRO A 141 4.94 3.64 18.26
CA PRO A 141 4.13 2.80 19.14
C PRO A 141 4.18 3.35 20.57
N ASP A 142 3.07 3.29 21.28
CA ASP A 142 3.02 3.64 22.69
C ASP A 142 3.75 2.57 23.50
N VAL A 143 3.55 1.32 23.10
CA VAL A 143 3.98 0.13 23.83
C VAL A 143 4.69 -0.85 22.92
N TYR A 144 5.79 -1.43 23.38
CA TYR A 144 6.41 -2.63 22.83
C TYR A 144 6.25 -3.81 23.78
N ALA A 145 5.59 -4.87 23.36
CA ALA A 145 5.43 -6.09 24.14
C ALA A 145 6.67 -6.99 24.02
N VAL A 146 7.33 -7.25 25.15
CA VAL A 146 8.47 -8.17 25.30
C VAL A 146 7.93 -9.48 25.87
N VAL A 147 7.92 -10.54 25.02
CA VAL A 147 7.37 -11.86 25.35
C VAL A 147 8.48 -12.90 25.12
N PRO A 148 9.30 -13.23 26.15
CA PRO A 148 10.43 -14.13 25.99
C PRO A 148 10.04 -15.58 25.70
N ASP A 149 8.90 -16.03 26.20
CA ASP A 149 8.41 -17.39 26.08
C ASP A 149 7.19 -17.45 25.14
N ALA A 150 7.28 -18.25 24.10
CA ALA A 150 6.16 -18.47 23.16
C ALA A 150 4.94 -19.12 23.83
N ALA A 151 5.13 -19.96 24.85
CA ALA A 151 4.05 -20.56 25.60
C ALA A 151 3.18 -19.54 26.37
N ALA A 152 3.70 -18.32 26.58
CA ALA A 152 2.95 -17.25 27.21
C ALA A 152 1.96 -16.54 26.27
N LEU A 153 2.04 -16.75 24.95
CA LEU A 153 1.26 -16.02 23.95
C LEU A 153 -0.26 -16.13 24.19
N ASP A 154 -0.77 -17.30 24.57
CA ASP A 154 -2.20 -17.48 24.82
C ASP A 154 -2.73 -16.58 25.94
N ARG A 155 -1.87 -16.22 26.90
CA ARG A 155 -2.19 -15.29 27.99
C ARG A 155 -1.93 -13.85 27.63
N VAL A 156 -0.92 -13.58 26.82
CA VAL A 156 -0.47 -12.23 26.46
C VAL A 156 -1.34 -11.61 25.38
N LEU A 157 -1.70 -12.35 24.34
CA LEU A 157 -2.47 -11.80 23.21
C LEU A 157 -3.79 -11.15 23.62
N PRO A 158 -4.61 -11.72 24.49
CA PRO A 158 -5.83 -11.06 24.97
C PRO A 158 -5.58 -9.74 25.67
N VAL A 159 -4.47 -9.62 26.42
CA VAL A 159 -4.05 -8.38 27.08
C VAL A 159 -3.70 -7.33 26.04
N LEU A 160 -2.91 -7.70 25.02
CA LEU A 160 -2.54 -6.78 23.94
C LEU A 160 -3.78 -6.33 23.14
N GLU A 161 -4.72 -7.20 22.89
CA GLU A 161 -5.99 -6.83 22.23
C GLU A 161 -6.82 -5.86 23.05
N THR A 162 -6.87 -6.04 24.37
CA THR A 162 -7.54 -5.09 25.29
C THR A 162 -6.88 -3.71 25.20
N LEU A 163 -5.55 -3.65 25.16
CA LEU A 163 -4.79 -2.39 24.99
C LEU A 163 -5.10 -1.74 23.63
N ARG A 164 -5.12 -2.52 22.54
CA ARG A 164 -5.45 -2.02 21.19
C ARG A 164 -6.88 -1.49 21.13
N ALA A 165 -7.83 -2.22 21.71
CA ALA A 165 -9.22 -1.79 21.79
C ALA A 165 -9.38 -0.47 22.58
N ALA A 166 -8.51 -0.22 23.56
CA ALA A 166 -8.43 1.07 24.26
C ALA A 166 -7.68 2.17 23.48
N GLY A 167 -7.25 1.90 22.25
CA GLY A 167 -6.55 2.86 21.38
C GLY A 167 -5.05 3.00 21.66
N VAL A 168 -4.44 2.04 22.37
CA VAL A 168 -2.98 1.99 22.59
C VAL A 168 -2.32 1.36 21.36
N ARG A 169 -1.31 2.02 20.80
CA ARG A 169 -0.53 1.49 19.67
C ARG A 169 0.50 0.48 20.18
N VAL A 170 0.18 -0.80 20.01
CA VAL A 170 0.99 -1.91 20.54
C VAL A 170 1.76 -2.59 19.44
N LEU A 171 3.09 -2.64 19.57
CA LEU A 171 3.99 -3.44 18.75
C LEU A 171 4.47 -4.67 19.52
N MET A 172 4.52 -5.80 18.86
CA MET A 172 5.09 -7.04 19.37
C MET A 172 5.96 -7.68 18.29
N HIS A 173 7.06 -8.32 18.68
CA HIS A 173 7.88 -9.08 17.75
C HIS A 173 7.14 -10.34 17.26
N ALA A 174 7.06 -10.48 15.94
CA ALA A 174 6.66 -11.75 15.34
C ALA A 174 7.81 -12.77 15.50
N ALA A 175 7.47 -13.96 15.96
CA ALA A 175 8.44 -15.04 16.10
C ALA A 175 9.11 -15.38 14.76
N GLY A 176 10.42 -15.50 14.76
CA GLY A 176 11.20 -16.03 13.64
C GLY A 176 11.36 -17.56 13.70
N LYS A 177 12.25 -18.11 12.88
CA LYS A 177 12.58 -19.55 12.90
C LYS A 177 13.06 -20.03 14.29
N ASP A 178 13.71 -19.16 15.05
CA ASP A 178 14.27 -19.44 16.37
C ASP A 178 13.34 -19.01 17.53
N GLY A 179 12.06 -18.89 17.27
CA GLY A 179 11.04 -18.48 18.25
C GLY A 179 11.00 -16.98 18.51
N GLN A 180 10.59 -16.57 19.72
CA GLN A 180 10.43 -15.16 20.11
C GLN A 180 11.74 -14.38 20.24
N GLY A 181 12.87 -15.09 20.28
CA GLY A 181 14.17 -14.49 20.53
C GLY A 181 14.42 -14.18 22.01
N SER A 182 15.68 -13.91 22.37
CA SER A 182 16.05 -13.60 23.75
C SER A 182 15.45 -12.26 24.21
N MET A 183 15.24 -12.13 25.52
CA MET A 183 14.82 -10.88 26.16
C MET A 183 15.69 -9.68 25.75
N LYS A 184 17.02 -9.88 25.72
CA LYS A 184 17.98 -8.85 25.28
C LYS A 184 17.74 -8.40 23.84
N SER A 185 17.47 -9.34 22.95
CA SER A 185 17.15 -9.06 21.52
C SER A 185 15.84 -8.28 21.39
N GLN A 186 14.81 -8.65 22.15
CA GLN A 186 13.53 -7.96 22.15
C GLN A 186 13.64 -6.54 22.71
N PHE A 187 14.41 -6.30 23.78
CA PHE A 187 14.68 -4.96 24.28
C PHE A 187 15.41 -4.08 23.28
N LYS A 188 16.38 -4.62 22.53
CA LYS A 188 17.04 -3.88 21.45
C LYS A 188 16.05 -3.43 20.38
N ARG A 189 15.08 -4.29 20.04
CA ARG A 189 14.02 -3.94 19.09
C ARG A 189 13.02 -2.93 19.68
N ALA A 190 12.65 -3.10 20.94
CA ALA A 190 11.80 -2.17 21.66
C ALA A 190 12.40 -0.75 21.68
N ASP A 191 13.70 -0.66 21.89
CA ASP A 191 14.41 0.62 21.84
C ASP A 191 14.43 1.21 20.43
N ALA A 192 14.76 0.40 19.42
CA ALA A 192 14.78 0.82 18.02
C ALA A 192 13.40 1.18 17.46
N SER A 193 12.32 0.64 18.04
CA SER A 193 10.94 0.89 17.59
C SER A 193 10.42 2.29 17.91
N GLY A 194 11.12 3.06 18.74
CA GLY A 194 10.64 4.34 19.23
C GLY A 194 9.54 4.24 20.30
N ALA A 195 9.13 3.03 20.70
CA ALA A 195 8.13 2.84 21.73
C ALA A 195 8.50 3.56 23.03
N ARG A 196 7.51 4.15 23.67
CA ARG A 196 7.69 4.88 24.92
C ARG A 196 7.87 3.95 26.13
N VAL A 197 7.19 2.81 26.09
CA VAL A 197 7.13 1.86 27.19
C VAL A 197 7.34 0.44 26.65
N ALA A 198 8.06 -0.40 27.40
CA ALA A 198 8.06 -1.86 27.22
C ALA A 198 7.16 -2.51 28.25
N LEU A 199 6.25 -3.38 27.81
CA LEU A 199 5.51 -4.30 28.65
C LEU A 199 6.25 -5.64 28.63
N VAL A 200 6.77 -6.07 29.80
CA VAL A 200 7.56 -7.28 29.93
C VAL A 200 6.72 -8.38 30.56
N PHE A 201 6.47 -9.41 29.77
CA PHE A 201 5.71 -10.60 30.18
C PHE A 201 6.69 -11.73 30.52
N GLY A 202 7.48 -11.54 31.58
CA GLY A 202 8.39 -12.54 32.10
C GLY A 202 7.66 -13.65 32.85
N ALA A 203 8.36 -14.78 33.09
CA ALA A 203 7.76 -15.92 33.76
C ALA A 203 7.27 -15.58 35.19
N ASP A 204 8.06 -14.80 35.93
CA ASP A 204 7.73 -14.39 37.32
C ASP A 204 6.53 -13.44 37.32
N GLU A 205 6.50 -12.44 36.41
CA GLU A 205 5.38 -11.53 36.27
C GLU A 205 4.09 -12.27 35.92
N LEU A 206 4.16 -13.17 34.94
CA LEU A 206 2.98 -13.96 34.54
C LEU A 206 2.51 -14.92 35.65
N ALA A 207 3.42 -15.50 36.43
CA ALA A 207 3.07 -16.33 37.56
C ALA A 207 2.32 -15.53 38.65
N ALA A 208 2.69 -14.26 38.83
CA ALA A 208 2.03 -13.33 39.74
C ALA A 208 0.73 -12.73 39.16
N GLY A 209 0.38 -12.98 37.91
CA GLY A 209 -0.74 -12.32 37.22
C GLY A 209 -0.48 -10.86 36.88
N GLU A 210 0.78 -10.49 36.71
CA GLU A 210 1.24 -9.12 36.50
C GLU A 210 1.98 -8.97 35.17
N VAL A 211 2.24 -7.72 34.78
CA VAL A 211 3.16 -7.31 33.73
C VAL A 211 4.08 -6.20 34.27
N ALA A 212 5.35 -6.26 33.90
CA ALA A 212 6.26 -5.15 34.23
C ALA A 212 6.19 -4.06 33.15
N VAL A 213 5.90 -2.85 33.57
CA VAL A 213 5.83 -1.64 32.75
C VAL A 213 7.13 -0.89 32.88
N LYS A 214 7.97 -0.92 31.84
CA LYS A 214 9.30 -0.31 31.83
C LYS A 214 9.32 0.89 30.89
N PRO A 215 9.51 2.11 31.39
CA PRO A 215 9.76 3.28 30.56
C PRO A 215 11.05 3.11 29.75
N LEU A 216 11.01 3.48 28.45
CA LEU A 216 12.15 3.37 27.52
C LEU A 216 12.77 4.72 27.21
N ARG A 217 12.02 5.81 27.37
CA ARG A 217 12.42 7.17 26.95
C ARG A 217 12.65 8.12 28.13
N ASP A 218 12.41 7.67 29.34
CA ASP A 218 12.64 8.45 30.56
C ASP A 218 13.63 7.70 31.46
N ALA A 219 14.85 8.20 31.53
CA ALA A 219 15.92 7.60 32.31
C ALA A 219 15.69 7.71 33.84
N GLY A 220 14.81 8.60 34.29
CA GLY A 220 14.47 8.78 35.71
C GLY A 220 13.26 7.97 36.17
N ALA A 221 12.50 7.41 35.24
CA ALA A 221 11.29 6.70 35.59
C ALA A 221 11.56 5.26 36.01
N VAL A 222 10.88 4.83 37.07
CA VAL A 222 11.05 3.52 37.69
C VAL A 222 10.11 2.51 37.01
N GLN A 223 10.61 1.28 36.80
CA GLN A 223 9.79 0.18 36.35
C GLN A 223 8.68 -0.11 37.39
N GLN A 224 7.46 -0.29 36.92
CA GLN A 224 6.30 -0.60 37.75
C GLN A 224 5.76 -1.99 37.38
N ARG A 225 5.01 -2.60 38.29
CA ARG A 225 4.20 -3.80 38.00
C ARG A 225 2.72 -3.42 37.95
N ARG A 226 1.97 -4.02 37.06
CA ARG A 226 0.54 -3.82 36.89
C ARG A 226 -0.17 -5.17 36.82
N ALA A 227 -1.27 -5.29 37.50
CA ALA A 227 -2.10 -6.50 37.42
C ALA A 227 -2.73 -6.67 36.02
N LEU A 228 -2.64 -7.85 35.46
CA LEU A 228 -3.23 -8.17 34.16
C LEU A 228 -4.75 -8.13 34.19
N ALA A 229 -5.37 -8.47 35.34
CA ALA A 229 -6.80 -8.41 35.52
C ALA A 229 -7.39 -7.00 35.33
N ASP A 230 -6.59 -5.97 35.61
CA ASP A 230 -7.00 -4.57 35.58
C ASP A 230 -6.57 -3.84 34.30
N VAL A 231 -6.18 -4.59 33.25
CA VAL A 231 -5.62 -4.00 32.00
C VAL A 231 -6.51 -2.91 31.42
N ALA A 232 -7.82 -3.11 31.41
CA ALA A 232 -8.76 -2.11 30.88
C ALA A 232 -8.75 -0.79 31.68
N ALA A 233 -8.48 -0.86 32.98
CA ALA A 233 -8.45 0.34 33.83
C ALA A 233 -7.19 1.20 33.59
N TRP A 234 -6.00 0.58 33.41
CA TRP A 234 -4.75 1.32 33.25
C TRP A 234 -4.31 1.49 31.78
N ALA A 235 -5.05 0.90 30.83
CA ALA A 235 -4.72 1.02 29.39
C ALA A 235 -4.63 2.47 28.92
N ALA A 236 -5.56 3.32 29.35
CA ALA A 236 -5.62 4.72 28.93
C ALA A 236 -4.35 5.54 29.35
N GLU A 237 -3.69 5.14 30.43
CA GLU A 237 -2.46 5.80 30.93
C GLU A 237 -1.27 5.58 29.97
N LEU A 238 -1.34 4.55 29.11
CA LEU A 238 -0.29 4.21 28.14
C LEU A 238 -0.45 4.92 26.81
N ARG A 239 -1.58 5.58 26.56
CA ARG A 239 -1.78 6.35 25.31
C ARG A 239 -0.93 7.62 25.32
N THR A 240 -0.35 7.92 24.16
CA THR A 240 0.11 9.28 23.86
C THR A 240 -1.09 10.10 23.37
N ALA A 241 -1.19 11.31 23.83
CA ALA A 241 -2.17 12.28 23.35
C ALA A 241 -1.91 12.65 21.89
#